data_2fdbef49e0fe5a183ca9be0e28a9651f
#
_entry.id   2fdbef49e0fe5a183ca9be0e28a9651f
#
_cell.length_a   1.000
_cell.length_b   1.000
_cell.length_c   1.000
_cell.angle_alpha   90.00
_cell.angle_beta   90.00
_cell.angle_gamma   90.00
#
_symmetry.space_group_name_H-M   'P 1'
#
loop_
_entity.id
_entity.type
_entity.pdbx_description
1 polymer ?
#
loop_
_entity_poly.entity_id
_entity_poly.type
_entity_poly.pdbx_seq_one_letter_code
_entity_poly.pdbx_strand_id
1 'polypeptide(L)'
;MNIAILGLGAVGSVIVRLCQKDKQIRKIICLTRNNKKAKIFLSEGLKKVVLKEIDVLKEKSRFIREISKAELVVNAASSRINLQVLEAAYQAKVNYLDLASHHLHNPFKAEQFEFDKKFKKQGLKGLICAGLAPGISNLLIQQLAADFDSINTIKLRLAEQTVSEDIISSWSPDLAIDELSDPVPVLKNGRFISKKPFSDEEIYNYPKPFGKMPATLIAQDEQITVPRFIKVRNMEAKSGGNDVELMKLFYRLGFFSEKLMMLKGAKVRLRDLLKKIIPPTPSPKEMTSIIKKGRIQEARFGIIVEINAKKHGRIKTKKNWLIMPSIFEINRKMPGATYISYPTGLAAYLFAKSLAEADFKGVIPPEGLAPGVGSKILDKFIKISATKRGQEIL
;
A
#
# COMPACT_ATOMS: atom_id res chain seq x y z
N MET A 1 -4.51 -7.76 -22.89
CA MET A 1 -3.78 -8.66 -21.96
C MET A 1 -4.76 -9.39 -21.06
N ASN A 2 -4.38 -10.59 -20.55
CA ASN A 2 -5.07 -11.28 -19.48
C ASN A 2 -4.34 -10.96 -18.16
N ILE A 3 -5.08 -10.76 -17.08
CA ILE A 3 -4.51 -10.44 -15.77
C ILE A 3 -5.07 -11.40 -14.71
N ALA A 4 -4.22 -11.92 -13.84
CA ALA A 4 -4.63 -12.66 -12.66
C ALA A 4 -4.57 -11.74 -11.45
N ILE A 5 -5.61 -11.75 -10.60
CA ILE A 5 -5.67 -10.93 -9.38
C ILE A 5 -5.95 -11.86 -8.21
N LEU A 6 -4.99 -11.95 -7.30
CA LEU A 6 -5.11 -12.70 -6.05
C LEU A 6 -5.52 -11.74 -4.92
N GLY A 7 -6.56 -12.10 -4.18
CA GLY A 7 -7.11 -11.27 -3.12
C GLY A 7 -8.20 -10.31 -3.63
N LEU A 8 -9.44 -10.55 -3.22
CA LEU A 8 -10.64 -9.84 -3.69
C LEU A 8 -11.35 -9.13 -2.53
N GLY A 9 -10.56 -8.49 -1.67
CA GLY A 9 -11.04 -7.57 -0.64
C GLY A 9 -11.30 -6.16 -1.21
N ALA A 10 -11.29 -5.16 -0.33
CA ALA A 10 -11.58 -3.79 -0.70
C ALA A 10 -10.67 -3.26 -1.84
N VAL A 11 -9.36 -3.48 -1.76
CA VAL A 11 -8.41 -3.02 -2.80
C VAL A 11 -8.54 -3.86 -4.08
N GLY A 12 -8.49 -5.19 -3.96
CA GLY A 12 -8.55 -6.08 -5.13
C GLY A 12 -9.82 -5.91 -5.95
N SER A 13 -10.97 -5.65 -5.30
CA SER A 13 -12.23 -5.36 -5.99
C SER A 13 -12.19 -4.06 -6.79
N VAL A 14 -11.49 -3.04 -6.32
CA VAL A 14 -11.27 -1.80 -7.08
C VAL A 14 -10.42 -2.07 -8.31
N ILE A 15 -9.33 -2.84 -8.18
CA ILE A 15 -8.49 -3.24 -9.32
C ILE A 15 -9.34 -3.97 -10.37
N VAL A 16 -10.15 -4.95 -9.96
CA VAL A 16 -11.05 -5.70 -10.86
C VAL A 16 -12.03 -4.76 -11.58
N ARG A 17 -12.66 -3.83 -10.85
CA ARG A 17 -13.63 -2.88 -11.43
C ARG A 17 -12.97 -1.93 -12.46
N LEU A 18 -11.72 -1.52 -12.24
CA LEU A 18 -10.94 -0.72 -13.21
C LEU A 18 -10.54 -1.56 -14.42
N CYS A 19 -10.03 -2.76 -14.20
CA CYS A 19 -9.67 -3.70 -15.26
C CYS A 19 -10.87 -4.09 -16.16
N GLN A 20 -12.07 -4.24 -15.57
CA GLN A 20 -13.30 -4.55 -16.30
C GLN A 20 -13.66 -3.47 -17.33
N LYS A 21 -13.40 -2.19 -17.00
CA LYS A 21 -13.67 -1.04 -17.87
C LYS A 21 -12.61 -0.84 -18.97
N ASP A 22 -11.42 -1.42 -18.81
CA ASP A 22 -10.30 -1.24 -19.73
C ASP A 22 -10.43 -2.15 -20.95
N LYS A 23 -10.52 -1.58 -22.14
CA LYS A 23 -10.62 -2.33 -23.41
C LYS A 23 -9.39 -3.19 -23.74
N GLN A 24 -8.22 -2.82 -23.23
CA GLN A 24 -6.97 -3.58 -23.45
C GLN A 24 -6.88 -4.84 -22.56
N ILE A 25 -7.68 -4.93 -21.50
CA ILE A 25 -7.77 -6.12 -20.66
C ILE A 25 -8.90 -7.00 -21.19
N ARG A 26 -8.52 -8.20 -21.63
CA ARG A 26 -9.45 -9.18 -22.23
C ARG A 26 -10.09 -10.08 -21.20
N LYS A 27 -9.31 -10.58 -20.24
CA LYS A 27 -9.75 -11.52 -19.22
C LYS A 27 -9.14 -11.19 -17.86
N ILE A 28 -9.92 -11.35 -16.79
CA ILE A 28 -9.53 -11.14 -15.41
C ILE A 28 -9.74 -12.45 -14.67
N ILE A 29 -8.64 -13.12 -14.26
CA ILE A 29 -8.67 -14.35 -13.49
C ILE A 29 -8.60 -13.94 -12.02
N CYS A 30 -9.73 -13.99 -11.35
CA CYS A 30 -9.86 -13.64 -9.93
C CYS A 30 -9.64 -14.87 -9.05
N LEU A 31 -8.65 -14.80 -8.16
CA LEU A 31 -8.21 -15.90 -7.30
C LEU A 31 -8.46 -15.54 -5.84
N THR A 32 -9.08 -16.42 -5.09
CA THR A 32 -9.45 -16.19 -3.68
C THR A 32 -9.55 -17.50 -2.92
N ARG A 33 -9.32 -17.46 -1.61
CA ARG A 33 -9.56 -18.62 -0.73
C ARG A 33 -11.03 -18.82 -0.37
N ASN A 34 -11.88 -17.82 -0.64
CA ASN A 34 -13.30 -17.86 -0.26
C ASN A 34 -14.14 -17.08 -1.26
N ASN A 35 -14.82 -17.80 -2.13
CA ASN A 35 -15.70 -17.22 -3.15
C ASN A 35 -16.89 -16.46 -2.56
N LYS A 36 -17.45 -16.90 -1.44
CA LYS A 36 -18.59 -16.22 -0.79
C LYS A 36 -18.16 -14.82 -0.35
N LYS A 37 -17.01 -14.72 0.36
CA LYS A 37 -16.45 -13.43 0.80
C LYS A 37 -16.08 -12.53 -0.38
N ALA A 38 -15.48 -13.09 -1.44
CA ALA A 38 -15.12 -12.34 -2.64
C ALA A 38 -16.34 -11.73 -3.35
N LYS A 39 -17.43 -12.47 -3.47
CA LYS A 39 -18.67 -11.99 -4.11
C LYS A 39 -19.29 -10.79 -3.39
N ILE A 40 -19.07 -10.64 -2.08
CA ILE A 40 -19.53 -9.47 -1.32
C ILE A 40 -18.84 -8.17 -1.81
N PHE A 41 -17.57 -8.26 -2.23
CA PHE A 41 -16.78 -7.12 -2.71
C PHE A 41 -16.87 -6.91 -4.22
N LEU A 42 -17.20 -7.94 -5.00
CA LEU A 42 -17.33 -7.82 -6.44
C LEU A 42 -18.71 -7.30 -6.84
N SER A 43 -18.74 -6.43 -7.83
CA SER A 43 -20.00 -5.98 -8.44
C SER A 43 -20.60 -7.10 -9.29
N GLU A 44 -21.90 -7.08 -9.47
CA GLU A 44 -22.58 -7.92 -10.44
C GLU A 44 -22.28 -7.50 -11.89
N GLY A 45 -22.50 -8.39 -12.87
CA GLY A 45 -22.36 -8.07 -14.30
C GLY A 45 -20.92 -7.94 -14.82
N LEU A 46 -19.93 -8.48 -14.13
CA LEU A 46 -18.52 -8.46 -14.54
C LEU A 46 -18.24 -9.48 -15.65
N LYS A 47 -18.38 -9.07 -16.92
CA LYS A 47 -18.31 -9.96 -18.10
C LYS A 47 -16.92 -10.58 -18.35
N LYS A 48 -15.81 -9.90 -17.93
CA LYS A 48 -14.42 -10.36 -18.16
C LYS A 48 -13.89 -11.24 -17.04
N VAL A 49 -14.62 -11.38 -15.92
CA VAL A 49 -14.15 -12.02 -14.69
C VAL A 49 -14.40 -13.52 -14.71
N VAL A 50 -13.35 -14.27 -14.40
CA VAL A 50 -13.44 -15.71 -14.09
C VAL A 50 -12.99 -15.88 -12.64
N LEU A 51 -13.91 -16.22 -11.75
CA LEU A 51 -13.65 -16.40 -10.32
C LEU A 51 -13.25 -17.86 -10.04
N LYS A 52 -12.15 -18.05 -9.32
CA LYS A 52 -11.60 -19.34 -8.91
C LYS A 52 -11.31 -19.34 -7.41
N GLU A 53 -11.79 -20.36 -6.72
CA GLU A 53 -11.45 -20.61 -5.32
C GLU A 53 -10.20 -21.48 -5.27
N ILE A 54 -9.10 -20.89 -4.78
CA ILE A 54 -7.78 -21.53 -4.68
C ILE A 54 -7.07 -21.00 -3.45
N ASP A 55 -6.55 -21.89 -2.63
CA ASP A 55 -5.59 -21.56 -1.58
C ASP A 55 -4.16 -21.71 -2.13
N VAL A 56 -3.47 -20.59 -2.31
CA VAL A 56 -2.09 -20.57 -2.88
C VAL A 56 -1.09 -21.40 -2.06
N LEU A 57 -1.29 -21.50 -0.74
CA LEU A 57 -0.40 -22.26 0.14
C LEU A 57 -0.64 -23.77 0.07
N LYS A 58 -1.88 -24.20 -0.19
CA LYS A 58 -2.28 -25.61 -0.22
C LYS A 58 -2.31 -26.17 -1.62
N GLU A 59 -2.65 -25.36 -2.63
CA GLU A 59 -2.92 -25.78 -4.01
C GLU A 59 -1.91 -25.17 -5.00
N LYS A 60 -0.61 -25.15 -4.65
CA LYS A 60 0.45 -24.47 -5.42
C LYS A 60 0.44 -24.81 -6.90
N SER A 61 0.38 -26.08 -7.28
CA SER A 61 0.40 -26.50 -8.69
C SER A 61 -0.84 -26.02 -9.46
N ARG A 62 -2.01 -26.03 -8.82
CA ARG A 62 -3.24 -25.51 -9.39
C ARG A 62 -3.18 -24.00 -9.55
N PHE A 63 -2.63 -23.30 -8.58
CA PHE A 63 -2.42 -21.85 -8.62
C PHE A 63 -1.50 -21.47 -9.80
N ILE A 64 -0.35 -22.13 -9.95
CA ILE A 64 0.59 -21.93 -11.07
C ILE A 64 -0.12 -22.12 -12.42
N ARG A 65 -0.88 -23.21 -12.58
CA ARG A 65 -1.64 -23.49 -13.81
C ARG A 65 -2.70 -22.42 -14.11
N GLU A 66 -3.34 -21.81 -13.09
CA GLU A 66 -4.32 -20.76 -13.34
C GLU A 66 -3.66 -19.43 -13.70
N ILE A 67 -2.56 -19.04 -13.03
CA ILE A 67 -1.85 -17.79 -13.34
C ILE A 67 -1.09 -17.86 -14.66
N SER A 68 -0.63 -19.04 -15.12
CA SER A 68 0.04 -19.19 -16.43
C SER A 68 -0.84 -18.82 -17.63
N LYS A 69 -2.15 -18.62 -17.43
CA LYS A 69 -3.11 -18.14 -18.43
C LYS A 69 -3.15 -16.61 -18.55
N ALA A 70 -2.32 -15.91 -17.76
CA ALA A 70 -2.25 -14.46 -17.72
C ALA A 70 -0.83 -13.97 -18.04
N GLU A 71 -0.69 -12.74 -18.46
CA GLU A 71 0.61 -12.08 -18.66
C GLU A 71 1.15 -11.42 -17.39
N LEU A 72 0.28 -11.20 -16.40
CA LEU A 72 0.60 -10.56 -15.14
C LEU A 72 -0.23 -11.17 -14.01
N VAL A 73 0.40 -11.46 -12.87
CA VAL A 73 -0.29 -11.72 -11.61
C VAL A 73 -0.11 -10.54 -10.65
N VAL A 74 -1.23 -10.05 -10.12
CA VAL A 74 -1.28 -9.00 -9.09
C VAL A 74 -1.63 -9.64 -7.76
N ASN A 75 -0.75 -9.54 -6.77
CA ASN A 75 -1.04 -9.94 -5.40
C ASN A 75 -1.64 -8.75 -4.63
N ALA A 76 -2.95 -8.71 -4.51
CA ALA A 76 -3.70 -7.76 -3.66
C ALA A 76 -4.21 -8.46 -2.37
N ALA A 77 -3.61 -9.58 -2.00
CA ALA A 77 -3.82 -10.28 -0.73
C ALA A 77 -2.78 -9.83 0.31
N SER A 78 -2.55 -10.66 1.33
CA SER A 78 -1.57 -10.35 2.37
C SER A 78 -0.13 -10.35 1.84
N SER A 79 0.69 -9.38 2.31
CA SER A 79 2.14 -9.33 2.08
C SER A 79 2.87 -10.59 2.58
N ARG A 80 2.32 -11.28 3.59
CA ARG A 80 2.89 -12.51 4.16
C ARG A 80 3.03 -13.66 3.16
N ILE A 81 2.30 -13.64 2.05
CA ILE A 81 2.37 -14.66 1.00
C ILE A 81 3.05 -14.16 -0.27
N ASN A 82 3.67 -12.98 -0.25
CA ASN A 82 4.33 -12.41 -1.43
C ASN A 82 5.39 -13.35 -2.02
N LEU A 83 6.23 -13.95 -1.18
CA LEU A 83 7.29 -14.83 -1.67
C LEU A 83 6.74 -16.09 -2.34
N GLN A 84 5.66 -16.66 -1.82
CA GLN A 84 5.00 -17.83 -2.42
C GLN A 84 4.36 -17.50 -3.76
N VAL A 85 3.72 -16.31 -3.87
CA VAL A 85 3.12 -15.85 -5.12
C VAL A 85 4.19 -15.47 -6.15
N LEU A 86 5.28 -14.85 -5.70
CA LEU A 86 6.42 -14.48 -6.55
C LEU A 86 7.14 -15.72 -7.10
N GLU A 87 7.34 -16.76 -6.27
CA GLU A 87 7.89 -18.04 -6.70
C GLU A 87 6.96 -18.72 -7.71
N ALA A 88 5.64 -18.69 -7.48
CA ALA A 88 4.66 -19.24 -8.42
C ALA A 88 4.66 -18.48 -9.75
N ALA A 89 4.78 -17.14 -9.71
CA ALA A 89 4.90 -16.30 -10.91
C ALA A 89 6.16 -16.64 -11.72
N TYR A 90 7.30 -16.84 -11.04
CA TYR A 90 8.54 -17.30 -11.66
C TYR A 90 8.37 -18.66 -12.37
N GLN A 91 7.76 -19.64 -11.68
CA GLN A 91 7.51 -20.98 -12.25
C GLN A 91 6.53 -20.95 -13.41
N ALA A 92 5.50 -20.09 -13.35
CA ALA A 92 4.54 -19.90 -14.41
C ALA A 92 5.05 -19.04 -15.58
N LYS A 93 6.24 -18.43 -15.46
CA LYS A 93 6.82 -17.44 -16.40
C LYS A 93 5.89 -16.24 -16.64
N VAL A 94 5.33 -15.69 -15.57
CA VAL A 94 4.38 -14.57 -15.57
C VAL A 94 4.98 -13.40 -14.83
N ASN A 95 4.75 -12.18 -15.30
CA ASN A 95 5.13 -10.97 -14.58
C ASN A 95 4.38 -10.86 -13.24
N TYR A 96 4.98 -10.14 -12.30
CA TYR A 96 4.47 -10.03 -10.94
C TYR A 96 4.28 -8.58 -10.52
N LEU A 97 3.25 -8.34 -9.71
CA LEU A 97 3.02 -7.08 -9.01
C LEU A 97 2.43 -7.34 -7.63
N ASP A 98 2.93 -6.66 -6.60
CA ASP A 98 2.33 -6.61 -5.26
C ASP A 98 2.19 -5.18 -4.74
N LEU A 99 1.55 -5.03 -3.59
CA LEU A 99 1.18 -3.74 -3.01
C LEU A 99 1.98 -3.36 -1.77
N ALA A 100 2.80 -4.27 -1.25
CA ALA A 100 3.59 -4.07 -0.02
C ALA A 100 4.80 -5.00 0.01
N SER A 101 5.82 -4.67 0.80
CA SER A 101 6.99 -5.51 0.95
C SER A 101 6.71 -6.74 1.82
N HIS A 102 7.55 -7.76 1.68
CA HIS A 102 7.67 -8.90 2.60
C HIS A 102 8.98 -8.76 3.36
N HIS A 103 8.93 -8.67 4.69
CA HIS A 103 10.10 -8.40 5.54
C HIS A 103 10.01 -9.14 6.88
N LEU A 104 9.47 -10.37 6.88
CA LEU A 104 9.25 -11.14 8.11
C LEU A 104 10.54 -11.59 8.79
N HIS A 105 11.61 -11.88 8.02
CA HIS A 105 12.88 -12.35 8.56
C HIS A 105 13.88 -11.20 8.75
N ASN A 106 13.77 -10.15 7.95
CA ASN A 106 14.67 -9.00 8.02
C ASN A 106 13.86 -7.70 7.89
N PRO A 107 13.65 -6.94 8.97
CA PRO A 107 12.85 -5.71 8.96
C PRO A 107 13.49 -4.56 8.16
N PHE A 108 14.73 -4.72 7.68
CA PHE A 108 15.47 -3.70 6.93
C PHE A 108 15.58 -3.99 5.44
N LYS A 109 14.86 -5.01 4.93
CA LYS A 109 14.96 -5.42 3.53
C LYS A 109 13.66 -6.02 3.04
N ALA A 110 13.20 -5.59 1.87
CA ALA A 110 12.15 -6.32 1.16
C ALA A 110 12.72 -7.64 0.62
N GLU A 111 12.22 -8.76 1.14
CA GLU A 111 12.75 -10.11 0.83
C GLU A 111 12.48 -10.53 -0.62
N GLN A 112 11.49 -9.90 -1.29
CA GLN A 112 11.22 -10.10 -2.71
C GLN A 112 12.44 -9.83 -3.61
N PHE A 113 13.39 -8.99 -3.18
CA PHE A 113 14.63 -8.73 -3.94
C PHE A 113 15.49 -9.99 -4.14
N GLU A 114 15.28 -11.06 -3.39
CA GLU A 114 15.99 -12.33 -3.57
C GLU A 114 15.62 -13.01 -4.89
N PHE A 115 14.49 -12.64 -5.48
CA PHE A 115 14.04 -13.11 -6.78
C PHE A 115 14.60 -12.30 -7.97
N ASP A 116 15.30 -11.20 -7.72
CA ASP A 116 15.77 -10.30 -8.79
C ASP A 116 16.60 -11.05 -9.85
N LYS A 117 17.60 -11.84 -9.43
CA LYS A 117 18.43 -12.63 -10.36
C LYS A 117 17.62 -13.66 -11.14
N LYS A 118 16.66 -14.32 -10.49
CA LYS A 118 15.79 -15.34 -11.11
C LYS A 118 14.92 -14.70 -12.20
N PHE A 119 14.28 -13.57 -11.89
CA PHE A 119 13.43 -12.83 -12.82
C PHE A 119 14.24 -12.28 -13.99
N LYS A 120 15.41 -11.69 -13.76
CA LYS A 120 16.34 -11.23 -14.81
C LYS A 120 16.69 -12.33 -15.80
N LYS A 121 17.03 -13.54 -15.30
CA LYS A 121 17.40 -14.68 -16.12
C LYS A 121 16.28 -15.13 -17.07
N GLN A 122 15.02 -14.99 -16.65
CA GLN A 122 13.85 -15.35 -17.47
C GLN A 122 13.26 -14.17 -18.25
N GLY A 123 13.83 -12.96 -18.13
CA GLY A 123 13.29 -11.76 -18.77
C GLY A 123 11.98 -11.27 -18.16
N LEU A 124 11.64 -11.70 -16.94
CA LEU A 124 10.42 -11.35 -16.24
C LEU A 124 10.57 -10.01 -15.49
N LYS A 125 9.43 -9.36 -15.28
CA LYS A 125 9.28 -8.12 -14.52
C LYS A 125 8.54 -8.39 -13.23
N GLY A 126 9.14 -8.03 -12.09
CA GLY A 126 8.50 -8.00 -10.77
C GLY A 126 8.47 -6.57 -10.27
N LEU A 127 7.28 -5.99 -10.12
CA LEU A 127 7.10 -4.67 -9.52
C LEU A 127 6.50 -4.84 -8.14
N ILE A 128 7.29 -4.60 -7.11
CA ILE A 128 6.87 -4.73 -5.71
C ILE A 128 6.46 -3.38 -5.15
N CYS A 129 5.68 -3.37 -4.06
CA CYS A 129 5.29 -2.13 -3.39
C CYS A 129 4.54 -1.14 -4.30
N ALA A 130 3.69 -1.63 -5.20
CA ALA A 130 3.06 -0.85 -6.26
C ALA A 130 1.61 -0.43 -5.91
N GLY A 131 1.45 0.14 -4.71
CA GLY A 131 0.19 0.68 -4.17
C GLY A 131 0.16 2.21 -4.11
N LEU A 132 -0.48 2.73 -3.06
CA LEU A 132 -0.56 4.17 -2.78
C LEU A 132 0.65 4.62 -1.94
N ALA A 133 0.80 4.04 -0.75
CA ALA A 133 1.92 4.15 0.16
C ALA A 133 2.11 2.77 0.82
N PRO A 134 3.07 1.99 0.32
CA PRO A 134 4.06 2.27 -0.73
C PRO A 134 3.49 2.30 -2.16
N GLY A 135 4.18 3.04 -3.04
CA GLY A 135 3.93 3.06 -4.48
C GLY A 135 3.91 4.47 -5.07
N ILE A 136 2.79 5.18 -5.00
CA ILE A 136 2.70 6.59 -5.44
C ILE A 136 3.59 7.49 -4.57
N SER A 137 3.72 7.20 -3.28
CA SER A 137 4.67 7.84 -2.36
C SER A 137 6.12 7.72 -2.85
N ASN A 138 6.52 6.52 -3.29
CA ASN A 138 7.85 6.26 -3.84
C ASN A 138 8.12 7.08 -5.10
N LEU A 139 7.14 7.19 -6.01
CA LEU A 139 7.26 8.03 -7.19
C LEU A 139 7.34 9.52 -6.86
N LEU A 140 6.60 9.98 -5.84
CA LEU A 140 6.69 11.35 -5.36
C LEU A 140 8.09 11.63 -4.77
N ILE A 141 8.66 10.68 -4.01
CA ILE A 141 10.03 10.75 -3.49
C ILE A 141 11.03 10.78 -4.66
N GLN A 142 10.92 9.87 -5.63
CA GLN A 142 11.80 9.80 -6.79
C GLN A 142 11.80 11.11 -7.57
N GLN A 143 10.62 11.66 -7.86
CA GLN A 143 10.48 12.90 -8.61
C GLN A 143 11.09 14.10 -7.84
N LEU A 144 10.85 14.19 -6.52
CA LEU A 144 11.40 15.28 -5.72
C LEU A 144 12.91 15.15 -5.53
N ALA A 145 13.42 13.92 -5.39
CA ALA A 145 14.84 13.62 -5.23
C ALA A 145 15.67 14.01 -6.46
N ALA A 146 15.10 13.90 -7.65
CA ALA A 146 15.76 14.26 -8.91
C ALA A 146 16.10 15.76 -9.02
N ASP A 147 15.52 16.61 -8.19
CA ASP A 147 15.82 18.04 -8.16
C ASP A 147 17.16 18.38 -7.49
N PHE A 148 17.85 17.41 -6.86
CA PHE A 148 18.97 17.67 -5.95
C PHE A 148 20.25 16.90 -6.33
N ASP A 149 21.40 17.48 -6.01
CA ASP A 149 22.71 16.89 -6.26
C ASP A 149 23.07 15.80 -5.23
N SER A 150 22.66 16.00 -3.96
CA SER A 150 22.83 15.03 -2.89
C SER A 150 21.78 15.20 -1.79
N ILE A 151 21.28 14.10 -1.27
CA ILE A 151 20.18 14.08 -0.30
C ILE A 151 20.72 13.75 1.08
N ASN A 152 20.44 14.63 2.04
CA ASN A 152 20.75 14.40 3.44
C ASN A 152 19.63 13.66 4.16
N THR A 153 18.39 14.15 4.04
CA THR A 153 17.25 13.59 4.79
C THR A 153 16.00 13.53 3.92
N ILE A 154 15.29 12.41 3.98
CA ILE A 154 13.93 12.24 3.47
C ILE A 154 13.01 12.00 4.65
N LYS A 155 11.96 12.82 4.78
CA LYS A 155 10.86 12.60 5.72
C LYS A 155 9.60 12.30 4.95
N LEU A 156 9.04 11.11 5.17
CA LEU A 156 7.70 10.76 4.71
C LEU A 156 6.72 11.05 5.84
N ARG A 157 5.66 11.78 5.56
CA ARG A 157 4.57 12.06 6.50
C ARG A 157 3.25 11.65 5.88
N LEU A 158 2.52 10.80 6.56
CA LEU A 158 1.19 10.35 6.16
C LEU A 158 0.15 11.01 7.06
N ALA A 159 -0.99 11.33 6.49
CA ALA A 159 -2.13 11.87 7.22
C ALA A 159 -3.33 10.98 6.99
N GLU A 160 -3.90 10.43 8.08
CA GLU A 160 -5.03 9.49 8.04
C GLU A 160 -6.14 10.00 8.95
N GLN A 161 -7.20 10.50 8.36
CA GLN A 161 -8.29 11.10 9.11
C GLN A 161 -9.63 10.54 8.68
N THR A 162 -10.37 10.02 9.66
CA THR A 162 -11.76 9.58 9.52
C THR A 162 -12.61 10.26 10.59
N VAL A 163 -13.58 11.06 10.20
CA VAL A 163 -14.60 11.63 11.10
C VAL A 163 -15.88 10.84 10.89
N SER A 164 -16.23 10.00 11.84
CA SER A 164 -17.34 9.05 11.75
C SER A 164 -17.90 8.74 13.13
N GLU A 165 -19.19 8.40 13.20
CA GLU A 165 -19.83 7.86 14.41
C GLU A 165 -19.34 6.44 14.73
N ASP A 166 -18.90 5.70 13.70
CA ASP A 166 -18.42 4.34 13.83
C ASP A 166 -16.91 4.23 13.64
N ILE A 167 -16.32 3.16 14.19
CA ILE A 167 -14.97 2.74 13.78
C ILE A 167 -15.08 2.09 12.40
N ILE A 168 -14.42 2.68 11.41
CA ILE A 168 -14.41 2.20 10.02
C ILE A 168 -13.02 1.75 9.64
N SER A 169 -12.85 0.44 9.42
CA SER A 169 -11.59 -0.10 8.90
C SER A 169 -11.51 0.17 7.39
N SER A 170 -10.66 1.09 6.98
CA SER A 170 -10.50 1.49 5.57
C SER A 170 -9.86 0.42 4.69
N TRP A 171 -9.16 -0.53 5.31
CA TRP A 171 -8.54 -1.73 4.73
C TRP A 171 -8.48 -2.85 5.77
N SER A 172 -7.79 -3.96 5.50
CA SER A 172 -7.79 -5.12 6.40
C SER A 172 -7.25 -4.78 7.79
N PRO A 173 -8.09 -4.81 8.85
CA PRO A 173 -7.63 -4.52 10.21
C PRO A 173 -6.60 -5.54 10.72
N ASP A 174 -6.68 -6.79 10.28
CA ASP A 174 -5.68 -7.81 10.63
C ASP A 174 -4.29 -7.42 10.14
N LEU A 175 -4.18 -6.94 8.89
CA LEU A 175 -2.91 -6.49 8.32
C LEU A 175 -2.44 -5.19 8.97
N ALA A 176 -3.35 -4.25 9.26
CA ALA A 176 -3.01 -3.01 9.93
C ALA A 176 -2.40 -3.26 11.33
N ILE A 177 -3.01 -4.16 12.12
CA ILE A 177 -2.49 -4.54 13.44
C ILE A 177 -1.12 -5.20 13.30
N ASP A 178 -0.94 -6.06 12.30
CA ASP A 178 0.33 -6.75 12.06
C ASP A 178 1.44 -5.75 11.70
N GLU A 179 1.22 -4.89 10.72
CA GLU A 179 2.19 -3.87 10.25
C GLU A 179 2.52 -2.82 11.30
N LEU A 180 1.52 -2.33 12.03
CA LEU A 180 1.71 -1.35 13.11
C LEU A 180 2.34 -1.95 14.38
N SER A 181 2.53 -3.28 14.43
CA SER A 181 3.24 -3.96 15.52
C SER A 181 4.74 -4.10 15.25
N ASP A 182 5.15 -3.99 13.99
CA ASP A 182 6.52 -4.25 13.58
C ASP A 182 7.49 -3.16 14.07
N PRO A 183 8.74 -3.53 14.38
CA PRO A 183 9.78 -2.56 14.65
C PRO A 183 9.96 -1.60 13.47
N VAL A 184 10.00 -0.29 13.74
CA VAL A 184 10.10 0.74 12.70
C VAL A 184 11.53 0.86 12.21
N PRO A 185 11.82 0.59 10.92
CA PRO A 185 13.14 0.81 10.35
C PRO A 185 13.37 2.30 10.12
N VAL A 186 14.39 2.87 10.74
CA VAL A 186 14.81 4.27 10.52
C VAL A 186 16.23 4.26 9.97
N LEU A 187 16.45 4.93 8.84
CA LEU A 187 17.81 5.15 8.33
C LEU A 187 18.42 6.38 9.00
N LYS A 188 19.50 6.21 9.74
CA LYS A 188 20.23 7.27 10.41
C LYS A 188 21.72 7.20 10.08
N ASN A 189 22.27 8.28 9.51
CA ASN A 189 23.68 8.37 9.09
C ASN A 189 24.11 7.19 8.19
N GLY A 190 23.22 6.76 7.28
CA GLY A 190 23.49 5.67 6.33
C GLY A 190 23.37 4.24 6.93
N ARG A 191 22.90 4.10 8.17
CA ARG A 191 22.72 2.80 8.83
C ARG A 191 21.28 2.67 9.32
N PHE A 192 20.72 1.49 9.16
CA PHE A 192 19.40 1.19 9.71
C PHE A 192 19.48 0.97 11.21
N ILE A 193 18.55 1.59 11.92
CA ILE A 193 18.27 1.36 13.34
C ILE A 193 16.79 0.99 13.49
N SER A 194 16.50 0.17 14.49
CA SER A 194 15.13 -0.18 14.86
C SER A 194 14.61 0.76 15.93
N LYS A 195 13.40 1.25 15.76
CA LYS A 195 12.65 2.05 16.74
C LYS A 195 11.35 1.38 17.11
N LYS A 196 10.77 1.75 18.25
CA LYS A 196 9.43 1.29 18.63
C LYS A 196 8.37 1.98 17.79
N PRO A 197 7.30 1.28 17.38
CA PRO A 197 6.14 1.92 16.78
C PRO A 197 5.59 3.02 17.69
N PHE A 198 5.00 4.04 17.11
CA PHE A 198 4.39 5.18 17.80
C PHE A 198 5.35 5.97 18.72
N SER A 199 6.67 5.86 18.53
CA SER A 199 7.68 6.66 19.21
C SER A 199 8.02 7.94 18.44
N ASP A 200 8.93 8.76 19.03
CA ASP A 200 9.49 9.98 18.41
C ASP A 200 8.40 10.94 17.88
N GLU A 201 7.37 11.18 18.70
CA GLU A 201 6.23 12.05 18.35
C GLU A 201 6.67 13.51 18.16
N GLU A 202 6.09 14.16 17.16
CA GLU A 202 6.23 15.60 16.91
C GLU A 202 4.87 16.20 16.54
N ILE A 203 4.68 17.50 16.77
CA ILE A 203 3.56 18.23 16.17
C ILE A 203 3.98 18.66 14.76
N TYR A 204 3.34 18.07 13.77
CA TYR A 204 3.65 18.37 12.37
C TYR A 204 2.55 19.22 11.74
N ASN A 205 2.97 20.20 10.92
CA ASN A 205 2.04 21.07 10.19
C ASN A 205 1.75 20.46 8.81
N TYR A 206 0.69 19.66 8.76
CA TYR A 206 0.21 19.05 7.52
C TYR A 206 -0.49 20.11 6.63
N PRO A 207 -0.46 19.96 5.31
CA PRO A 207 -1.24 20.78 4.41
C PRO A 207 -2.74 20.70 4.72
N LYS A 208 -3.49 21.78 4.42
CA LYS A 208 -4.96 21.73 4.52
C LYS A 208 -5.50 20.55 3.68
N PRO A 209 -6.52 19.80 4.15
CA PRO A 209 -7.41 20.14 5.28
C PRO A 209 -6.94 19.62 6.65
N PHE A 210 -5.79 18.96 6.78
CA PHE A 210 -5.39 18.28 8.02
C PHE A 210 -4.93 19.23 9.13
N GLY A 211 -4.08 20.23 8.81
CA GLY A 211 -3.56 21.20 9.78
C GLY A 211 -2.51 20.61 10.73
N LYS A 212 -2.34 21.25 11.91
CA LYS A 212 -1.38 20.81 12.93
C LYS A 212 -1.94 19.63 13.73
N MET A 213 -1.18 18.53 13.76
CA MET A 213 -1.56 17.34 14.55
C MET A 213 -0.31 16.53 14.92
N PRO A 214 -0.41 15.65 15.94
CA PRO A 214 0.66 14.73 16.27
C PRO A 214 1.01 13.82 15.10
N ALA A 215 2.31 13.59 14.90
CA ALA A 215 2.85 12.62 13.95
C ALA A 215 3.83 11.71 14.69
N THR A 216 3.71 10.42 14.52
CA THR A 216 4.47 9.41 15.26
C THR A 216 5.09 8.39 14.30
N LEU A 217 6.22 7.79 14.70
CA LEU A 217 6.92 6.80 13.88
C LEU A 217 6.03 5.58 13.60
N ILE A 218 5.99 5.19 12.34
CA ILE A 218 5.36 3.97 11.87
C ILE A 218 6.31 3.25 10.89
N ALA A 219 6.18 1.94 10.80
CA ALA A 219 6.86 1.17 9.76
C ALA A 219 6.18 1.46 8.40
N GLN A 220 7.01 1.80 7.42
CA GLN A 220 6.59 1.98 6.02
C GLN A 220 7.62 1.38 5.08
N ASP A 221 7.17 0.77 4.02
CA ASP A 221 8.01 0.04 3.08
C ASP A 221 9.00 0.95 2.34
N GLU A 222 8.66 2.22 2.16
CA GLU A 222 9.54 3.22 1.56
C GLU A 222 10.85 3.37 2.34
N GLN A 223 10.83 3.19 3.67
CA GLN A 223 12.03 3.30 4.50
C GLN A 223 13.08 2.25 4.15
N ILE A 224 12.67 1.09 3.64
CA ILE A 224 13.57 -0.02 3.31
C ILE A 224 13.81 -0.20 1.80
N THR A 225 12.95 0.38 0.95
CA THR A 225 13.11 0.30 -0.50
C THR A 225 13.83 1.51 -1.07
N VAL A 226 13.44 2.74 -0.69
CA VAL A 226 13.99 3.98 -1.22
C VAL A 226 15.52 4.09 -1.06
N PRO A 227 16.13 3.80 0.11
CA PRO A 227 17.59 3.92 0.26
C PRO A 227 18.42 3.00 -0.62
N ARG A 228 17.79 1.98 -1.20
CA ARG A 228 18.42 1.05 -2.13
C ARG A 228 18.57 1.63 -3.55
N PHE A 229 17.70 2.56 -3.92
CA PHE A 229 17.64 3.16 -5.26
C PHE A 229 18.01 4.65 -5.25
N ILE A 230 17.82 5.33 -4.13
CA ILE A 230 18.09 6.76 -3.95
C ILE A 230 19.09 6.92 -2.81
N LYS A 231 20.30 7.42 -3.11
CA LYS A 231 21.33 7.63 -2.09
C LYS A 231 20.90 8.72 -1.10
N VAL A 232 20.66 8.32 0.13
CA VAL A 232 20.23 9.20 1.22
C VAL A 232 20.92 8.83 2.53
N ARG A 233 21.16 9.78 3.43
CA ARG A 233 21.80 9.52 4.73
C ARG A 233 20.79 9.23 5.84
N ASN A 234 19.64 9.89 5.80
CA ASN A 234 18.61 9.77 6.84
C ASN A 234 17.23 9.62 6.19
N MET A 235 16.44 8.67 6.67
CA MET A 235 15.06 8.51 6.23
C MET A 235 14.19 8.00 7.37
N GLU A 236 13.03 8.61 7.53
CA GLU A 236 12.00 8.20 8.48
C GLU A 236 10.61 8.38 7.89
N ALA A 237 9.65 7.63 8.42
CA ALA A 237 8.24 7.82 8.14
C ALA A 237 7.46 7.99 9.44
N LYS A 238 6.56 8.97 9.45
CA LYS A 238 5.60 9.20 10.54
C LYS A 238 4.19 9.34 9.97
N SER A 239 3.21 8.91 10.73
CA SER A 239 1.80 9.14 10.41
C SER A 239 1.11 9.90 11.53
N GLY A 240 0.12 10.68 11.16
CA GLY A 240 -0.76 11.42 12.07
C GLY A 240 -2.22 11.35 11.63
N GLY A 241 -3.11 11.74 12.52
CA GLY A 241 -4.55 11.72 12.34
C GLY A 241 -5.26 10.82 13.35
N ASN A 242 -6.57 10.93 13.42
CA ASN A 242 -7.35 10.24 14.44
C ASN A 242 -7.33 8.71 14.30
N ASP A 243 -7.19 8.17 13.09
CA ASP A 243 -7.04 6.73 12.87
C ASP A 243 -5.74 6.20 13.49
N VAL A 244 -4.66 6.98 13.37
CA VAL A 244 -3.35 6.66 13.97
C VAL A 244 -3.38 6.76 15.49
N GLU A 245 -4.02 7.81 16.04
CA GLU A 245 -4.16 7.99 17.48
C GLU A 245 -4.98 6.86 18.12
N LEU A 246 -6.02 6.37 17.45
CA LEU A 246 -6.79 5.21 17.91
C LEU A 246 -5.90 3.96 17.99
N MET A 247 -5.11 3.68 16.95
CA MET A 247 -4.19 2.53 16.92
C MET A 247 -3.09 2.65 17.96
N LYS A 248 -2.54 3.85 18.18
CA LYS A 248 -1.56 4.15 19.22
C LYS A 248 -2.13 3.90 20.63
N LEU A 249 -3.41 4.23 20.86
CA LEU A 249 -4.07 3.91 22.12
C LEU A 249 -4.12 2.40 22.34
N PHE A 250 -4.56 1.61 21.37
CA PHE A 250 -4.55 0.15 21.46
C PHE A 250 -3.16 -0.44 21.69
N TYR A 251 -2.14 0.12 21.00
CA TYR A 251 -0.76 -0.28 21.22
C TYR A 251 -0.32 -0.04 22.67
N ARG A 252 -0.58 1.14 23.22
CA ARG A 252 -0.24 1.52 24.61
C ARG A 252 -0.98 0.65 25.65
N LEU A 253 -2.19 0.23 25.35
CA LEU A 253 -2.96 -0.70 26.18
C LEU A 253 -2.49 -2.16 26.08
N GLY A 254 -1.48 -2.45 25.22
CA GLY A 254 -0.92 -3.78 25.04
C GLY A 254 -1.72 -4.70 24.11
N PHE A 255 -2.73 -4.18 23.40
CA PHE A 255 -3.55 -4.97 22.46
C PHE A 255 -2.78 -5.49 21.24
N PHE A 256 -1.57 -5.01 20.98
CA PHE A 256 -0.72 -5.53 19.90
C PHE A 256 0.22 -6.64 20.36
N SER A 257 0.21 -6.99 21.66
CA SER A 257 1.09 -7.98 22.25
C SER A 257 0.73 -9.42 21.83
N GLU A 258 1.76 -10.19 21.48
CA GLU A 258 1.66 -11.65 21.25
C GLU A 258 1.69 -12.47 22.55
N LYS A 259 1.91 -11.81 23.71
CA LYS A 259 2.00 -12.49 25.00
C LYS A 259 0.63 -13.05 25.41
N LEU A 260 0.65 -14.31 25.88
CA LEU A 260 -0.49 -14.94 26.52
C LEU A 260 -0.69 -14.37 27.93
N MET A 261 -1.92 -14.04 28.27
CA MET A 261 -2.33 -13.68 29.60
C MET A 261 -3.45 -14.61 30.10
N MET A 262 -3.56 -14.75 31.40
CA MET A 262 -4.64 -15.52 32.03
C MET A 262 -5.83 -14.58 32.29
N LEU A 263 -7.00 -14.92 31.79
CA LEU A 263 -8.25 -14.22 32.05
C LEU A 263 -9.30 -15.24 32.46
N LYS A 264 -9.69 -15.22 33.75
CA LYS A 264 -10.67 -16.17 34.32
C LYS A 264 -10.39 -17.63 33.97
N GLY A 265 -9.11 -18.07 34.05
CA GLY A 265 -8.70 -19.45 33.78
C GLY A 265 -8.43 -19.77 32.30
N ALA A 266 -8.75 -18.88 31.35
CA ALA A 266 -8.45 -19.06 29.93
C ALA A 266 -7.16 -18.32 29.53
N LYS A 267 -6.36 -18.92 28.64
CA LYS A 267 -5.21 -18.25 27.99
C LYS A 267 -5.68 -17.42 26.81
N VAL A 268 -5.49 -16.12 26.87
CA VAL A 268 -5.93 -15.17 25.84
C VAL A 268 -4.76 -14.30 25.39
N ARG A 269 -4.69 -13.98 24.08
CA ARG A 269 -3.86 -12.90 23.57
C ARG A 269 -4.75 -11.69 23.30
N LEU A 270 -4.39 -10.52 23.83
CA LEU A 270 -5.13 -9.29 23.58
C LEU A 270 -5.20 -8.94 22.09
N ARG A 271 -4.18 -9.28 21.34
CA ARG A 271 -4.14 -9.11 19.89
C ARG A 271 -5.23 -9.90 19.16
N ASP A 272 -5.46 -11.16 19.57
CA ASP A 272 -6.52 -11.99 18.97
C ASP A 272 -7.90 -11.43 19.30
N LEU A 273 -8.06 -10.90 20.52
CA LEU A 273 -9.27 -10.20 20.91
C LEU A 273 -9.50 -8.94 20.08
N LEU A 274 -8.47 -8.09 19.94
CA LEU A 274 -8.54 -6.88 19.11
C LEU A 274 -8.98 -7.19 17.67
N LYS A 275 -8.37 -8.20 17.04
CA LYS A 275 -8.74 -8.66 15.70
C LYS A 275 -10.19 -9.13 15.58
N LYS A 276 -10.81 -9.54 16.70
CA LYS A 276 -12.21 -9.96 16.74
C LYS A 276 -13.20 -8.81 16.94
N ILE A 277 -12.80 -7.79 17.72
CA ILE A 277 -13.69 -6.66 18.07
C ILE A 277 -13.61 -5.51 17.07
N ILE A 278 -12.45 -5.29 16.40
CA ILE A 278 -12.34 -4.27 15.35
C ILE A 278 -13.24 -4.66 14.17
N PRO A 279 -14.12 -3.76 13.73
CA PRO A 279 -14.98 -4.02 12.58
C PRO A 279 -14.16 -4.38 11.32
N PRO A 280 -14.56 -5.37 10.54
CA PRO A 280 -13.93 -5.67 9.26
C PRO A 280 -14.11 -4.49 8.29
N THR A 281 -13.28 -4.44 7.25
CA THR A 281 -13.48 -3.46 6.17
C THR A 281 -14.89 -3.61 5.59
N PRO A 282 -15.69 -2.54 5.56
CA PRO A 282 -17.06 -2.61 5.05
C PRO A 282 -17.07 -3.02 3.57
N SER A 283 -18.03 -3.87 3.22
CA SER A 283 -18.34 -4.17 1.83
C SER A 283 -18.79 -2.91 1.08
N PRO A 284 -18.79 -2.90 -0.27
CA PRO A 284 -19.27 -1.76 -1.03
C PRO A 284 -20.72 -1.36 -0.71
N LYS A 285 -21.59 -2.33 -0.42
CA LYS A 285 -22.99 -2.06 -0.01
C LYS A 285 -23.06 -1.40 1.36
N GLU A 286 -22.31 -1.92 2.34
CA GLU A 286 -22.24 -1.36 3.70
C GLU A 286 -21.62 0.04 3.68
N MET A 287 -20.51 0.26 2.96
CA MET A 287 -19.88 1.58 2.86
C MET A 287 -20.84 2.61 2.24
N THR A 288 -21.55 2.23 1.17
CA THR A 288 -22.58 3.08 0.56
C THR A 288 -23.70 3.41 1.55
N SER A 289 -24.12 2.44 2.38
CA SER A 289 -25.13 2.64 3.43
C SER A 289 -24.65 3.60 4.51
N ILE A 290 -23.41 3.44 5.00
CA ILE A 290 -22.79 4.31 6.00
C ILE A 290 -22.78 5.76 5.52
N ILE A 291 -22.37 5.98 4.27
CA ILE A 291 -22.34 7.32 3.65
C ILE A 291 -23.74 7.91 3.51
N LYS A 292 -24.71 7.13 2.99
CA LYS A 292 -26.09 7.59 2.81
C LYS A 292 -26.78 7.94 4.12
N LYS A 293 -26.46 7.25 5.21
CA LYS A 293 -26.99 7.51 6.55
C LYS A 293 -26.32 8.69 7.26
N GLY A 294 -25.32 9.32 6.65
CA GLY A 294 -24.58 10.45 7.23
C GLY A 294 -23.68 10.06 8.41
N ARG A 295 -23.40 8.76 8.62
CA ARG A 295 -22.59 8.25 9.75
C ARG A 295 -21.09 8.52 9.59
N ILE A 296 -20.63 8.95 8.41
CA ILE A 296 -19.29 9.43 8.13
C ILE A 296 -19.37 10.86 7.63
N GLN A 297 -18.63 11.78 8.24
CA GLN A 297 -18.60 13.20 7.90
C GLN A 297 -17.40 13.54 7.02
N GLU A 298 -16.27 12.88 7.21
CA GLU A 298 -15.08 13.01 6.36
C GLU A 298 -14.20 11.74 6.50
N ALA A 299 -13.54 11.36 5.39
CA ALA A 299 -12.40 10.48 5.45
C ALA A 299 -11.46 10.80 4.30
N ARG A 300 -10.15 10.92 4.60
CA ARG A 300 -9.16 11.41 3.66
C ARG A 300 -7.76 10.95 4.02
N PHE A 301 -6.92 10.80 2.99
CA PHE A 301 -5.52 10.44 3.11
C PHE A 301 -4.62 11.51 2.49
N GLY A 302 -3.46 11.74 3.10
CA GLY A 302 -2.44 12.65 2.61
C GLY A 302 -1.06 12.00 2.62
N ILE A 303 -0.27 12.28 1.58
CA ILE A 303 1.13 11.91 1.46
C ILE A 303 1.95 13.19 1.38
N ILE A 304 2.90 13.36 2.28
CA ILE A 304 3.80 14.50 2.31
C ILE A 304 5.24 13.97 2.29
N VAL A 305 6.03 14.47 1.37
CA VAL A 305 7.47 14.19 1.26
C VAL A 305 8.24 15.47 1.47
N GLU A 306 9.13 15.47 2.44
CA GLU A 306 10.05 16.57 2.72
C GLU A 306 11.49 16.09 2.51
N ILE A 307 12.24 16.77 1.66
CA ILE A 307 13.63 16.44 1.36
C ILE A 307 14.53 17.63 1.73
N ASN A 308 15.47 17.37 2.65
CA ASN A 308 16.59 18.25 2.94
C ASN A 308 17.81 17.76 2.17
N ALA A 309 18.38 18.62 1.32
CA ALA A 309 19.35 18.21 0.32
C ALA A 309 20.23 19.39 -0.14
N LYS A 310 21.31 19.10 -0.86
CA LYS A 310 22.14 20.12 -1.52
C LYS A 310 21.74 20.26 -2.99
N LYS A 311 21.64 21.51 -3.44
CA LYS A 311 21.50 21.89 -4.85
C LYS A 311 22.45 23.04 -5.16
N HIS A 312 23.37 22.86 -6.11
CA HIS A 312 24.41 23.84 -6.45
C HIS A 312 25.18 24.33 -5.23
N GLY A 313 25.60 23.38 -4.37
CA GLY A 313 26.37 23.66 -3.15
C GLY A 313 25.56 24.22 -1.96
N ARG A 314 24.32 24.64 -2.15
CA ARG A 314 23.46 25.23 -1.10
C ARG A 314 22.51 24.19 -0.53
N ILE A 315 22.31 24.23 0.80
CA ILE A 315 21.30 23.39 1.46
C ILE A 315 19.92 24.01 1.21
N LYS A 316 18.99 23.18 0.78
CA LYS A 316 17.59 23.50 0.54
C LYS A 316 16.69 22.43 1.11
N THR A 317 15.53 22.83 1.60
CA THR A 317 14.47 21.91 1.97
C THR A 317 13.28 22.15 1.04
N LYS A 318 12.78 21.08 0.42
CA LYS A 318 11.59 21.12 -0.44
C LYS A 318 10.56 20.13 0.07
N LYS A 319 9.32 20.55 0.09
CA LYS A 319 8.17 19.77 0.55
C LYS A 319 7.16 19.65 -0.59
N ASN A 320 6.80 18.43 -0.95
CA ASN A 320 5.73 18.14 -1.89
C ASN A 320 4.66 17.29 -1.22
N TRP A 321 3.41 17.47 -1.62
CA TRP A 321 2.32 16.68 -1.05
C TRP A 321 1.25 16.31 -2.06
N LEU A 322 0.56 15.23 -1.74
CA LEU A 322 -0.63 14.75 -2.42
C LEU A 322 -1.75 14.61 -1.39
N ILE A 323 -2.87 15.27 -1.63
CA ILE A 323 -4.09 15.14 -0.81
C ILE A 323 -5.12 14.38 -1.63
N MET A 324 -5.44 13.17 -1.19
CA MET A 324 -6.42 12.32 -1.87
C MET A 324 -7.82 12.95 -1.81
N PRO A 325 -8.70 12.62 -2.76
CA PRO A 325 -10.09 13.05 -2.68
C PRO A 325 -10.77 12.52 -1.41
N SER A 326 -11.78 13.24 -0.96
CA SER A 326 -12.59 12.81 0.18
C SER A 326 -13.36 11.53 -0.13
N ILE A 327 -13.81 10.85 0.92
CA ILE A 327 -14.66 9.66 0.78
C ILE A 327 -15.90 9.91 -0.11
N PHE A 328 -16.47 11.12 -0.06
CA PHE A 328 -17.62 11.50 -0.88
C PHE A 328 -17.26 11.66 -2.36
N GLU A 329 -16.12 12.31 -2.65
CA GLU A 329 -15.60 12.46 -4.02
C GLU A 329 -15.25 11.10 -4.62
N ILE A 330 -14.66 10.20 -3.82
CA ILE A 330 -14.37 8.81 -4.20
C ILE A 330 -15.66 8.06 -4.53
N ASN A 331 -16.68 8.16 -3.67
CA ASN A 331 -17.91 7.39 -3.86
C ASN A 331 -18.78 7.87 -5.03
N ARG A 332 -18.60 9.10 -5.51
CA ARG A 332 -19.17 9.54 -6.80
C ARG A 332 -18.54 8.80 -8.00
N LYS A 333 -17.25 8.43 -7.92
CA LYS A 333 -16.51 7.75 -9.00
C LYS A 333 -16.55 6.23 -8.88
N MET A 334 -16.46 5.73 -7.65
CA MET A 334 -16.33 4.32 -7.31
C MET A 334 -17.18 4.01 -6.06
N PRO A 335 -18.51 3.87 -6.22
CA PRO A 335 -19.42 3.62 -5.10
C PRO A 335 -18.98 2.45 -4.24
N GLY A 336 -18.99 2.64 -2.93
CA GLY A 336 -18.61 1.64 -1.93
C GLY A 336 -17.12 1.45 -1.71
N ALA A 337 -16.24 2.18 -2.38
CA ALA A 337 -14.81 2.18 -2.09
C ALA A 337 -14.49 3.04 -0.85
N THR A 338 -13.48 2.64 -0.08
CA THR A 338 -12.95 3.46 1.03
C THR A 338 -11.93 4.48 0.54
N TYR A 339 -11.57 5.44 1.40
CA TYR A 339 -10.57 6.47 1.08
C TYR A 339 -9.14 5.93 0.93
N ILE A 340 -8.89 4.67 1.33
CA ILE A 340 -7.65 3.93 1.10
C ILE A 340 -7.79 2.98 -0.09
N SER A 341 -8.89 2.21 -0.18
CA SER A 341 -9.01 1.16 -1.19
C SER A 341 -9.08 1.70 -2.62
N TYR A 342 -9.73 2.85 -2.84
CA TYR A 342 -9.82 3.45 -4.17
C TYR A 342 -8.46 3.93 -4.69
N PRO A 343 -7.72 4.80 -3.99
CA PRO A 343 -6.45 5.28 -4.51
C PRO A 343 -5.39 4.17 -4.59
N THR A 344 -5.37 3.22 -3.65
CA THR A 344 -4.46 2.06 -3.71
C THR A 344 -4.76 1.16 -4.91
N GLY A 345 -6.04 0.84 -5.14
CA GLY A 345 -6.45 0.03 -6.29
C GLY A 345 -6.23 0.72 -7.63
N LEU A 346 -6.44 2.05 -7.69
CA LEU A 346 -6.12 2.86 -8.88
C LEU A 346 -4.61 2.88 -9.16
N ALA A 347 -3.79 3.07 -8.14
CA ALA A 347 -2.33 3.02 -8.27
C ALA A 347 -1.88 1.66 -8.81
N ALA A 348 -2.30 0.57 -8.19
CA ALA A 348 -1.98 -0.79 -8.62
C ALA A 348 -2.41 -1.07 -10.08
N TYR A 349 -3.59 -0.61 -10.47
CA TYR A 349 -4.06 -0.71 -11.85
C TYR A 349 -3.16 0.07 -12.82
N LEU A 350 -2.75 1.28 -12.48
CA LEU A 350 -1.87 2.10 -13.32
C LEU A 350 -0.47 1.48 -13.43
N PHE A 351 0.09 0.98 -12.34
CA PHE A 351 1.34 0.24 -12.34
C PHE A 351 1.24 -1.02 -13.21
N ALA A 352 0.17 -1.81 -13.07
CA ALA A 352 -0.06 -3.00 -13.87
C ALA A 352 -0.13 -2.70 -15.37
N LYS A 353 -0.77 -1.60 -15.75
CA LYS A 353 -0.82 -1.13 -17.15
C LYS A 353 0.57 -0.71 -17.66
N SER A 354 1.31 0.02 -16.86
CA SER A 354 2.63 0.54 -17.24
C SER A 354 3.70 -0.56 -17.26
N LEU A 355 3.49 -1.68 -16.58
CA LEU A 355 4.45 -2.78 -16.54
C LEU A 355 4.71 -3.39 -17.93
N ALA A 356 3.71 -3.41 -18.79
CA ALA A 356 3.85 -3.89 -20.17
C ALA A 356 4.84 -3.02 -20.97
N GLU A 357 4.83 -1.70 -20.75
CA GLU A 357 5.61 -0.70 -21.49
C GLU A 357 6.97 -0.41 -20.81
N ALA A 358 7.12 -0.69 -19.52
CA ALA A 358 8.34 -0.41 -18.77
C ALA A 358 9.50 -1.31 -19.23
N ASP A 359 10.65 -0.70 -19.49
CA ASP A 359 11.87 -1.43 -19.89
C ASP A 359 12.74 -1.72 -18.66
N PHE A 360 12.46 -2.86 -18.01
CA PHE A 360 13.31 -3.45 -16.97
C PHE A 360 13.11 -4.96 -16.93
N LYS A 361 14.03 -5.65 -16.28
CA LYS A 361 13.96 -7.08 -15.92
C LYS A 361 14.38 -7.23 -14.47
N GLY A 362 13.85 -8.23 -13.79
CA GLY A 362 14.14 -8.46 -12.38
C GLY A 362 13.04 -7.96 -11.46
N VAL A 363 13.38 -7.69 -10.20
CA VAL A 363 12.44 -7.25 -9.16
C VAL A 363 12.84 -5.87 -8.66
N ILE A 364 11.98 -4.89 -8.86
CA ILE A 364 12.20 -3.49 -8.45
C ILE A 364 10.95 -2.89 -7.79
N PRO A 365 11.09 -1.90 -6.91
CA PRO A 365 9.98 -1.05 -6.44
C PRO A 365 9.75 0.11 -7.42
N PRO A 366 8.69 0.94 -7.23
CA PRO A 366 8.36 2.06 -8.12
C PRO A 366 9.48 3.08 -8.33
N GLU A 367 10.28 3.39 -7.31
CA GLU A 367 11.43 4.29 -7.41
C GLU A 367 12.60 3.71 -8.22
N GLY A 368 12.56 2.41 -8.53
CA GLY A 368 13.49 1.76 -9.47
C GLY A 368 13.08 1.87 -10.92
N LEU A 369 11.88 2.35 -11.22
CA LEU A 369 11.43 2.63 -12.60
C LEU A 369 12.21 3.81 -13.20
N ALA A 370 12.36 3.82 -14.52
CA ALA A 370 12.88 4.99 -15.22
C ALA A 370 12.06 6.23 -14.88
N PRO A 371 12.67 7.39 -14.55
CA PRO A 371 11.96 8.58 -14.08
C PRO A 371 10.81 9.02 -14.98
N GLY A 372 10.97 8.93 -16.31
CA GLY A 372 9.91 9.27 -17.25
C GLY A 372 8.69 8.33 -17.19
N VAL A 373 8.89 7.06 -16.83
CA VAL A 373 7.79 6.11 -16.60
C VAL A 373 7.10 6.44 -15.29
N GLY A 374 7.88 6.64 -14.22
CA GLY A 374 7.35 7.00 -12.89
C GLY A 374 6.52 8.29 -12.94
N SER A 375 7.03 9.35 -13.57
CA SER A 375 6.31 10.63 -13.73
C SER A 375 4.99 10.46 -14.48
N LYS A 376 4.96 9.70 -15.59
CA LYS A 376 3.71 9.43 -16.33
C LYS A 376 2.66 8.70 -15.48
N ILE A 377 3.09 7.75 -14.64
CA ILE A 377 2.18 7.04 -13.72
C ILE A 377 1.63 8.01 -12.68
N LEU A 378 2.50 8.80 -12.05
CA LEU A 378 2.13 9.79 -11.04
C LEU A 378 1.14 10.82 -11.58
N ASP A 379 1.40 11.40 -12.76
CA ASP A 379 0.53 12.39 -13.38
C ASP A 379 -0.84 11.80 -13.77
N LYS A 380 -0.86 10.58 -14.33
CA LYS A 380 -2.11 9.86 -14.61
C LYS A 380 -2.90 9.59 -13.33
N PHE A 381 -2.20 9.17 -12.26
CA PHE A 381 -2.82 8.93 -10.95
C PHE A 381 -3.48 10.21 -10.43
N ILE A 382 -2.76 11.32 -10.37
CA ILE A 382 -3.24 12.62 -9.90
C ILE A 382 -4.48 13.06 -10.70
N LYS A 383 -4.41 12.97 -12.03
CA LYS A 383 -5.52 13.34 -12.92
C LYS A 383 -6.77 12.49 -12.72
N ILE A 384 -6.64 11.16 -12.71
CA ILE A 384 -7.78 10.24 -12.64
C ILE A 384 -8.41 10.26 -11.25
N SER A 385 -7.60 10.26 -10.20
CA SER A 385 -8.10 10.32 -8.82
C SER A 385 -8.70 11.69 -8.47
N ALA A 386 -8.30 12.76 -9.14
CA ALA A 386 -8.52 14.16 -8.74
C ALA A 386 -7.80 14.51 -7.42
N THR A 387 -6.63 13.92 -7.21
CA THR A 387 -5.74 14.24 -6.09
C THR A 387 -5.23 15.68 -6.21
N LYS A 388 -5.27 16.42 -5.10
CA LYS A 388 -4.68 17.76 -5.03
C LYS A 388 -3.19 17.62 -4.77
N ARG A 389 -2.39 18.29 -5.58
CA ARG A 389 -0.93 18.35 -5.44
C ARG A 389 -0.50 19.75 -5.07
N GLY A 390 0.49 19.86 -4.19
CA GLY A 390 1.13 21.11 -3.87
C GLY A 390 2.61 20.94 -3.55
N GLN A 391 3.32 22.07 -3.46
CA GLN A 391 4.73 22.12 -3.14
C GLN A 391 5.06 23.39 -2.35
N GLU A 392 6.14 23.31 -1.57
CA GLU A 392 6.68 24.42 -0.77
C GLU A 392 8.21 24.32 -0.74
N ILE A 393 8.90 25.45 -0.77
CA ILE A 393 10.35 25.56 -0.53
C ILE A 393 10.49 26.19 0.85
N LEU A 394 11.15 25.49 1.79
CA LEU A 394 11.36 25.89 3.18
C LEU A 394 12.77 26.45 3.38
#